data_4e2792b9bc797271b98be96e15294f7e
#
_entry.id   4e2792b9bc797271b98be96e15294f7e
#
_cell.length_a   1.000
_cell.length_b   1.000
_cell.length_c   1.000
_cell.angle_alpha   90.00
_cell.angle_beta   90.00
_cell.angle_gamma   90.00
#
_symmetry.space_group_name_H-M   'P 1'
#
loop_
_entity.id
_entity.type
_entity.pdbx_description
1 polymer ?
#
loop_
_entity_poly.entity_id
_entity_poly.type
_entity_poly.pdbx_seq_one_letter_code
_entity_poly.pdbx_strand_id
1 'polypeptide(L)'
;VTKERILIVEDEPAVARGLEYGLRSEGFLVSVAEDGNAALTLARNQDPHLILLDIRLPDINGFDVCRQLRTEGKRMPILMLTARDEEVDKVLGLELGADDYVVKPYSLRELISRIRALLRRAYGELAIPHIGEKIRFGGIVIDMERLEVTREEEPISLTPTEFRLLRFLVSHPRRPVQRSELIENVWGYDSDIGTDRTIDVHIRHLRQKLEDDPANPQFILTVRGIGYKFQP
;
A
#
# COMPACT_ATOMS: atom_id res chain seq x y z
N VAL A 1 -23.96 3.83 -5.07
CA VAL A 1 -22.53 4.00 -4.77
C VAL A 1 -22.37 3.61 -3.31
N THR A 2 -21.70 2.49 -3.04
CA THR A 2 -21.36 2.07 -1.68
C THR A 2 -20.34 3.06 -1.12
N LYS A 3 -20.64 3.62 0.07
CA LYS A 3 -19.71 4.53 0.74
C LYS A 3 -18.47 3.76 1.21
N GLU A 4 -17.29 4.30 0.98
CA GLU A 4 -16.02 3.70 1.43
C GLU A 4 -15.92 3.74 2.96
N ARG A 5 -15.47 2.61 3.55
CA ARG A 5 -15.29 2.43 4.99
C ARG A 5 -13.84 2.67 5.38
N ILE A 6 -13.62 3.58 6.33
CA ILE A 6 -12.29 3.90 6.87
C ILE A 6 -12.26 3.51 8.33
N LEU A 7 -11.26 2.73 8.72
CA LEU A 7 -10.93 2.47 10.12
C LEU A 7 -9.84 3.43 10.57
N ILE A 8 -10.13 4.26 11.56
CA ILE A 8 -9.16 5.10 12.26
C ILE A 8 -8.65 4.33 13.46
N VAL A 9 -7.34 4.28 13.63
CA VAL A 9 -6.66 3.71 14.81
C VAL A 9 -5.81 4.81 15.44
N GLU A 10 -6.32 5.40 16.51
CA GLU A 10 -5.74 6.56 17.19
C GLU A 10 -6.17 6.54 18.65
N ASP A 11 -5.22 6.59 19.57
CA ASP A 11 -5.47 6.52 21.01
C ASP A 11 -5.84 7.86 21.65
N GLU A 12 -5.48 8.98 21.01
CA GLU A 12 -5.88 10.31 21.46
C GLU A 12 -7.34 10.63 21.09
N PRO A 13 -8.30 10.66 22.06
CA PRO A 13 -9.72 10.86 21.74
C PRO A 13 -10.04 12.19 21.03
N ALA A 14 -9.22 13.23 21.25
CA ALA A 14 -9.41 14.53 20.60
C ALA A 14 -9.03 14.48 19.13
N VAL A 15 -7.92 13.80 18.80
CA VAL A 15 -7.43 13.58 17.43
C VAL A 15 -8.39 12.67 16.68
N ALA A 16 -8.77 11.54 17.28
CA ALA A 16 -9.70 10.58 16.70
C ALA A 16 -11.04 11.24 16.32
N ARG A 17 -11.64 12.03 17.23
CA ARG A 17 -12.87 12.78 16.94
C ARG A 17 -12.72 13.80 15.83
N GLY A 18 -11.59 14.51 15.78
CA GLY A 18 -11.30 15.47 14.71
C GLY A 18 -11.23 14.81 13.35
N LEU A 19 -10.52 13.68 13.27
CA LEU A 19 -10.41 12.86 12.07
C LEU A 19 -11.76 12.27 11.65
N GLU A 20 -12.49 11.69 12.60
CA GLU A 20 -13.82 11.12 12.37
C GLU A 20 -14.77 12.15 11.78
N TYR A 21 -14.85 13.35 12.41
CA TYR A 21 -15.69 14.44 11.92
C TYR A 21 -15.30 14.86 10.49
N GLY A 22 -14.00 15.07 10.25
CA GLY A 22 -13.49 15.47 8.95
C GLY A 22 -13.77 14.44 7.86
N LEU A 23 -13.51 13.15 8.13
CA LEU A 23 -13.74 12.09 7.15
C LEU A 23 -15.23 11.84 6.89
N ARG A 24 -16.07 11.92 7.91
CA ARG A 24 -17.53 11.81 7.73
C ARG A 24 -18.10 12.97 6.92
N SER A 25 -17.60 14.19 7.07
CA SER A 25 -18.01 15.35 6.26
C SER A 25 -17.66 15.18 4.78
N GLU A 26 -16.62 14.40 4.46
CA GLU A 26 -16.22 14.03 3.10
C GLU A 26 -16.99 12.82 2.51
N GLY A 27 -17.93 12.27 3.30
CA GLY A 27 -18.84 11.22 2.86
C GLY A 27 -18.42 9.80 3.21
N PHE A 28 -17.29 9.59 3.88
CA PHE A 28 -16.82 8.27 4.31
C PHE A 28 -17.65 7.68 5.45
N LEU A 29 -17.74 6.37 5.53
CA LEU A 29 -18.16 5.65 6.73
C LEU A 29 -16.94 5.41 7.61
N VAL A 30 -17.02 5.83 8.87
CA VAL A 30 -15.85 5.81 9.77
C VAL A 30 -16.14 4.97 11.00
N SER A 31 -15.22 4.07 11.33
CA SER A 31 -15.10 3.40 12.62
C SER A 31 -13.76 3.77 13.27
N VAL A 32 -13.74 3.76 14.60
CA VAL A 32 -12.57 4.16 15.39
C VAL A 32 -12.17 3.01 16.31
N ALA A 33 -10.88 2.75 16.38
CA ALA A 33 -10.23 1.88 17.37
C ALA A 33 -9.28 2.75 18.21
N GLU A 34 -9.31 2.58 19.53
CA GLU A 34 -8.49 3.36 20.46
C GLU A 34 -7.16 2.64 20.79
N ASP A 35 -7.01 1.39 20.34
CA ASP A 35 -5.82 0.57 20.54
C ASP A 35 -5.63 -0.43 19.39
N GLY A 36 -4.48 -1.10 19.37
CA GLY A 36 -4.13 -2.03 18.29
C GLY A 36 -4.93 -3.32 18.30
N ASN A 37 -5.31 -3.85 19.46
CA ASN A 37 -6.13 -5.07 19.55
C ASN A 37 -7.56 -4.82 19.07
N ALA A 38 -8.14 -3.66 19.40
CA ALA A 38 -9.41 -3.20 18.86
C ALA A 38 -9.33 -3.02 17.35
N ALA A 39 -8.23 -2.44 16.85
CA ALA A 39 -7.98 -2.27 15.43
C ALA A 39 -7.98 -3.61 14.66
N LEU A 40 -7.24 -4.61 15.15
CA LEU A 40 -7.21 -5.95 14.57
C LEU A 40 -8.61 -6.60 14.54
N THR A 41 -9.36 -6.46 15.63
CA THR A 41 -10.71 -6.99 15.74
C THR A 41 -11.66 -6.32 14.73
N LEU A 42 -11.64 -4.98 14.64
CA LEU A 42 -12.48 -4.24 13.71
C LEU A 42 -12.08 -4.50 12.25
N ALA A 43 -10.79 -4.58 11.95
CA ALA A 43 -10.30 -4.87 10.61
C ALA A 43 -10.73 -6.25 10.10
N ARG A 44 -10.83 -7.25 11.00
CA ARG A 44 -11.31 -8.60 10.65
C ARG A 44 -12.82 -8.64 10.43
N ASN A 45 -13.60 -7.94 11.28
CA ASN A 45 -15.05 -8.04 11.31
C ASN A 45 -15.76 -7.11 10.33
N GLN A 46 -15.19 -5.93 10.06
CA GLN A 46 -15.84 -4.90 9.26
C GLN A 46 -15.29 -4.77 7.84
N ASP A 47 -14.14 -5.39 7.57
CA ASP A 47 -13.45 -5.36 6.28
C ASP A 47 -13.35 -3.93 5.71
N PRO A 48 -12.63 -3.00 6.38
CA PRO A 48 -12.54 -1.62 5.96
C PRO A 48 -11.85 -1.49 4.60
N HIS A 49 -12.19 -0.45 3.82
CA HIS A 49 -11.54 -0.17 2.56
C HIS A 49 -10.18 0.51 2.72
N LEU A 50 -9.92 1.12 3.88
CA LEU A 50 -8.62 1.71 4.23
C LEU A 50 -8.49 1.78 5.74
N ILE A 51 -7.27 1.58 6.24
CA ILE A 51 -6.91 1.79 7.64
C ILE A 51 -6.00 3.01 7.74
N LEU A 52 -6.38 3.96 8.59
CA LEU A 52 -5.56 5.07 9.02
C LEU A 52 -4.97 4.68 10.38
N LEU A 53 -3.67 4.48 10.46
CA LEU A 53 -3.03 3.78 11.59
C LEU A 53 -1.95 4.64 12.23
N ASP A 54 -2.17 5.02 13.50
CA ASP A 54 -1.07 5.59 14.29
C ASP A 54 -0.05 4.51 14.65
N ILE A 55 1.20 4.90 14.65
CA ILE A 55 2.31 4.03 15.08
C ILE A 55 2.30 3.86 16.59
N ARG A 56 2.06 4.94 17.33
CA ARG A 56 2.10 4.93 18.80
C ARG A 56 0.73 4.60 19.36
N LEU A 57 0.55 3.37 19.81
CA LEU A 57 -0.67 2.88 20.44
C LEU A 57 -0.34 2.35 21.85
N PRO A 58 -1.31 2.34 22.77
CA PRO A 58 -1.05 2.04 24.18
C PRO A 58 -0.75 0.56 24.47
N ASP A 59 -1.16 -0.37 23.61
CA ASP A 59 -1.04 -1.81 23.80
C ASP A 59 0.00 -2.46 22.91
N ILE A 60 -0.21 -2.45 21.61
CA ILE A 60 0.70 -2.96 20.58
C ILE A 60 1.02 -1.87 19.58
N ASN A 61 2.28 -1.83 19.11
CA ASN A 61 2.72 -0.83 18.16
C ASN A 61 1.99 -0.96 16.82
N GLY A 62 1.67 0.16 16.16
CA GLY A 62 1.03 0.18 14.85
C GLY A 62 1.78 -0.61 13.77
N PHE A 63 3.10 -0.71 13.88
CA PHE A 63 3.89 -1.59 13.01
C PHE A 63 3.52 -3.07 13.17
N ASP A 64 3.30 -3.51 14.39
CA ASP A 64 2.88 -4.90 14.67
C ASP A 64 1.46 -5.16 14.19
N VAL A 65 0.56 -4.18 14.32
CA VAL A 65 -0.80 -4.24 13.73
C VAL A 65 -0.71 -4.42 12.22
N CYS A 66 0.08 -3.58 11.53
CA CYS A 66 0.29 -3.68 10.09
C CYS A 66 0.83 -5.05 9.68
N ARG A 67 1.91 -5.50 10.31
CA ARG A 67 2.54 -6.80 10.04
C ARG A 67 1.55 -7.94 10.22
N GLN A 68 0.75 -7.93 11.31
CA GLN A 68 -0.21 -8.98 11.58
C GLN A 68 -1.32 -9.03 10.54
N LEU A 69 -1.89 -7.88 10.15
CA LEU A 69 -2.89 -7.80 9.09
C LEU A 69 -2.35 -8.34 7.76
N ARG A 70 -1.09 -8.03 7.41
CA ARG A 70 -0.46 -8.54 6.19
C ARG A 70 -0.20 -10.04 6.24
N THR A 71 0.21 -10.57 7.41
CA THR A 71 0.38 -12.01 7.63
C THR A 71 -0.96 -12.76 7.52
N GLU A 72 -2.06 -12.14 7.92
CA GLU A 72 -3.42 -12.66 7.76
C GLU A 72 -3.97 -12.53 6.32
N GLY A 73 -3.17 -12.04 5.38
CA GLY A 73 -3.56 -11.88 3.97
C GLY A 73 -4.49 -10.69 3.71
N LYS A 74 -4.67 -9.79 4.68
CA LYS A 74 -5.46 -8.57 4.51
C LYS A 74 -4.77 -7.61 3.55
N ARG A 75 -5.47 -7.17 2.51
CA ARG A 75 -4.90 -6.38 1.40
C ARG A 75 -5.34 -4.92 1.38
N MET A 76 -6.31 -4.50 2.25
CA MET A 76 -6.75 -3.11 2.26
C MET A 76 -5.56 -2.16 2.43
N PRO A 77 -5.56 -0.98 1.80
CA PRO A 77 -4.54 0.05 1.99
C PRO A 77 -4.40 0.44 3.46
N ILE A 78 -3.14 0.57 3.91
CA ILE A 78 -2.78 1.08 5.24
C ILE A 78 -1.99 2.36 5.07
N LEU A 79 -2.52 3.47 5.59
CA LEU A 79 -1.87 4.77 5.67
C LEU A 79 -1.39 4.98 7.09
N MET A 80 -0.07 5.02 7.30
CA MET A 80 0.50 5.23 8.62
C MET A 80 0.60 6.70 8.98
N LEU A 81 0.31 7.02 10.24
CA LEU A 81 0.56 8.32 10.85
C LEU A 81 1.83 8.24 11.70
N THR A 82 2.82 9.09 11.41
CA THR A 82 4.14 9.05 12.09
C THR A 82 4.55 10.40 12.62
N ALA A 83 5.35 10.44 13.67
CA ALA A 83 5.97 11.68 14.16
C ALA A 83 7.14 12.11 13.25
N ARG A 84 7.48 13.41 13.29
CA ARG A 84 8.41 14.06 12.33
C ARG A 84 9.85 13.55 12.37
N ASP A 85 10.30 12.96 13.48
CA ASP A 85 11.73 12.77 13.75
C ASP A 85 12.28 11.38 13.39
N GLU A 86 11.45 10.48 12.81
CA GLU A 86 11.83 9.09 12.60
C GLU A 86 11.76 8.72 11.11
N GLU A 87 12.78 9.12 10.32
CA GLU A 87 12.95 8.64 8.96
C GLU A 87 13.04 7.10 8.92
N VAL A 88 13.52 6.51 10.01
CA VAL A 88 13.55 5.06 10.21
C VAL A 88 12.16 4.46 10.27
N ASP A 89 11.19 5.11 10.93
CA ASP A 89 9.81 4.63 11.03
C ASP A 89 9.08 4.61 9.69
N LYS A 90 9.39 5.56 8.80
CA LYS A 90 8.81 5.60 7.45
C LYS A 90 9.25 4.39 6.64
N VAL A 91 10.54 4.10 6.65
CA VAL A 91 11.10 2.93 5.95
C VAL A 91 10.57 1.65 6.57
N LEU A 92 10.56 1.55 7.91
CA LEU A 92 10.08 0.39 8.64
C LEU A 92 8.59 0.13 8.38
N GLY A 93 7.74 1.18 8.40
CA GLY A 93 6.31 1.04 8.11
C GLY A 93 6.05 0.49 6.72
N LEU A 94 6.75 1.00 5.73
CA LEU A 94 6.67 0.50 4.35
C LEU A 94 7.22 -0.93 4.25
N GLU A 95 8.33 -1.25 4.92
CA GLU A 95 8.89 -2.62 4.97
C GLU A 95 7.94 -3.63 5.60
N LEU A 96 7.06 -3.20 6.51
CA LEU A 96 6.04 -4.03 7.14
C LEU A 96 4.74 -4.11 6.34
N GLY A 97 4.67 -3.46 5.17
CA GLY A 97 3.55 -3.57 4.23
C GLY A 97 2.54 -2.43 4.29
N ALA A 98 2.87 -1.28 4.88
CA ALA A 98 2.10 -0.07 4.70
C ALA A 98 2.17 0.40 3.24
N ASP A 99 1.10 1.04 2.75
CA ASP A 99 1.02 1.52 1.37
C ASP A 99 1.52 2.97 1.26
N ASP A 100 1.44 3.72 2.35
CA ASP A 100 1.85 5.11 2.44
C ASP A 100 1.96 5.57 3.90
N TYR A 101 2.52 6.77 4.12
CA TYR A 101 2.61 7.39 5.44
C TYR A 101 2.35 8.90 5.38
N VAL A 102 1.95 9.48 6.52
CA VAL A 102 1.79 10.93 6.73
C VAL A 102 2.50 11.31 8.01
N VAL A 103 3.28 12.39 7.94
CA VAL A 103 4.04 12.91 9.08
C VAL A 103 3.20 13.90 9.88
N LYS A 104 3.08 13.69 11.19
CA LYS A 104 2.46 14.65 12.12
C LYS A 104 3.41 15.86 12.36
N PRO A 105 2.96 17.13 12.35
CA PRO A 105 1.58 17.54 12.12
C PRO A 105 1.23 17.59 10.62
N TYR A 106 0.03 17.14 10.27
CA TYR A 106 -0.51 17.15 8.90
C TYR A 106 -1.78 18.01 8.82
N SER A 107 -2.10 18.48 7.62
CA SER A 107 -3.40 19.09 7.35
C SER A 107 -4.44 18.01 7.03
N LEU A 108 -5.68 18.23 7.49
CA LEU A 108 -6.80 17.34 7.14
C LEU A 108 -6.97 17.22 5.62
N ARG A 109 -6.74 18.30 4.88
CA ARG A 109 -6.82 18.32 3.41
C ARG A 109 -5.78 17.41 2.77
N GLU A 110 -4.56 17.43 3.25
CA GLU A 110 -3.49 16.53 2.78
C GLU A 110 -3.88 15.07 3.05
N LEU A 111 -4.30 14.77 4.28
CA LEU A 111 -4.71 13.43 4.67
C LEU A 111 -5.83 12.90 3.78
N ILE A 112 -6.90 13.70 3.54
CA ILE A 112 -8.01 13.32 2.66
C ILE A 112 -7.54 13.08 1.22
N SER A 113 -6.65 13.93 0.70
CA SER A 113 -6.08 13.74 -0.64
C SER A 113 -5.37 12.39 -0.77
N ARG A 114 -4.57 12.01 0.22
CA ARG A 114 -3.85 10.72 0.26
C ARG A 114 -4.81 9.53 0.39
N ILE A 115 -5.81 9.63 1.28
CA ILE A 115 -6.84 8.60 1.44
C ILE A 115 -7.56 8.35 0.11
N ARG A 116 -8.03 9.42 -0.55
CA ARG A 116 -8.69 9.30 -1.87
C ARG A 116 -7.78 8.70 -2.93
N ALA A 117 -6.51 9.08 -2.93
CA ALA A 117 -5.52 8.51 -3.85
C ALA A 117 -5.33 7.00 -3.61
N LEU A 118 -5.20 6.56 -2.35
CA LEU A 118 -5.08 5.15 -2.00
C LEU A 118 -6.34 4.35 -2.36
N LEU A 119 -7.53 4.87 -2.03
CA LEU A 119 -8.80 4.23 -2.36
C LEU A 119 -9.02 4.11 -3.87
N ARG A 120 -8.77 5.19 -4.63
CA ARG A 120 -8.83 5.15 -6.10
C ARG A 120 -7.88 4.11 -6.69
N ARG A 121 -6.68 4.01 -6.13
CA ARG A 121 -5.69 3.01 -6.56
C ARG A 121 -6.12 1.59 -6.23
N ALA A 122 -6.67 1.36 -5.04
CA ALA A 122 -7.07 0.03 -4.61
C ALA A 122 -8.35 -0.46 -5.30
N TYR A 123 -9.32 0.44 -5.54
CA TYR A 123 -10.67 0.06 -5.93
C TYR A 123 -11.19 0.77 -7.18
N GLY A 124 -10.51 1.80 -7.69
CA GLY A 124 -10.94 2.60 -8.84
C GLY A 124 -10.26 2.20 -10.15
N GLU A 125 -9.05 2.66 -10.37
CA GLU A 125 -8.35 2.50 -11.65
C GLU A 125 -7.87 1.07 -11.95
N LEU A 126 -7.74 0.22 -10.92
CA LEU A 126 -7.49 -1.21 -11.13
C LEU A 126 -8.70 -1.94 -11.70
N ALA A 127 -9.89 -1.35 -11.55
CA ALA A 127 -11.14 -1.90 -12.07
C ALA A 127 -11.36 -1.65 -13.58
N ILE A 128 -10.41 -1.02 -14.30
CA ILE A 128 -10.49 -0.96 -15.78
C ILE A 128 -10.09 -2.35 -16.30
N PRO A 129 -11.02 -3.13 -16.85
CA PRO A 129 -10.72 -4.45 -17.35
C PRO A 129 -9.77 -4.34 -18.55
N HIS A 130 -8.57 -4.85 -18.44
CA HIS A 130 -7.85 -5.34 -19.60
C HIS A 130 -8.44 -6.70 -19.92
N ILE A 131 -9.45 -6.71 -20.80
CA ILE A 131 -10.22 -7.92 -21.15
C ILE A 131 -9.25 -9.02 -21.57
N GLY A 132 -9.12 -10.05 -20.74
CA GLY A 132 -8.48 -11.32 -21.08
C GLY A 132 -6.96 -11.36 -21.05
N GLU A 133 -6.24 -10.33 -20.58
CA GLU A 133 -4.78 -10.34 -20.60
C GLU A 133 -4.18 -11.04 -19.37
N LYS A 134 -3.62 -12.24 -19.61
CA LYS A 134 -2.78 -12.95 -18.63
C LYS A 134 -1.33 -12.86 -19.03
N ILE A 135 -0.51 -12.27 -18.17
CA ILE A 135 0.94 -12.21 -18.37
C ILE A 135 1.59 -13.40 -17.65
N ARG A 136 2.50 -14.10 -18.33
CA ARG A 136 3.16 -15.29 -17.82
C ARG A 136 4.68 -15.15 -17.90
N PHE A 137 5.36 -15.47 -16.80
CA PHE A 137 6.83 -15.52 -16.73
C PHE A 137 7.25 -16.36 -15.53
N GLY A 138 8.31 -17.15 -15.63
CA GLY A 138 8.94 -17.88 -14.51
C GLY A 138 7.95 -18.65 -13.61
N GLY A 139 6.96 -19.33 -14.20
CA GLY A 139 5.93 -20.02 -13.42
C GLY A 139 4.87 -19.09 -12.78
N ILE A 140 5.01 -17.78 -12.94
CA ILE A 140 4.09 -16.76 -12.43
C ILE A 140 3.04 -16.43 -13.49
N VAL A 141 1.80 -16.29 -13.05
CA VAL A 141 0.67 -15.82 -13.88
C VAL A 141 0.06 -14.61 -13.21
N ILE A 142 -0.01 -13.51 -13.95
CA ILE A 142 -0.74 -12.30 -13.54
C ILE A 142 -2.04 -12.27 -14.32
N ASP A 143 -3.16 -12.33 -13.62
CA ASP A 143 -4.49 -12.13 -14.17
C ASP A 143 -4.91 -10.68 -13.97
N MET A 144 -4.84 -9.88 -15.05
CA MET A 144 -5.12 -8.45 -15.00
C MET A 144 -6.61 -8.14 -14.79
N GLU A 145 -7.50 -9.06 -15.13
CA GLU A 145 -8.94 -8.91 -14.95
C GLU A 145 -9.35 -9.20 -13.50
N ARG A 146 -8.78 -10.27 -12.91
CA ARG A 146 -9.09 -10.66 -11.53
C ARG A 146 -8.21 -9.95 -10.50
N LEU A 147 -7.19 -9.22 -10.94
CA LEU A 147 -6.16 -8.61 -10.08
C LEU A 147 -5.47 -9.64 -9.18
N GLU A 148 -5.22 -10.82 -9.74
CA GLU A 148 -4.63 -11.94 -9.04
C GLU A 148 -3.26 -12.27 -9.61
N VAL A 149 -2.38 -12.72 -8.73
CA VAL A 149 -1.05 -13.24 -9.10
C VAL A 149 -0.93 -14.63 -8.51
N THR A 150 -0.52 -15.59 -9.32
CA THR A 150 -0.28 -16.96 -8.86
C THR A 150 1.11 -17.43 -9.29
N ARG A 151 1.71 -18.32 -8.51
CA ARG A 151 2.89 -19.09 -8.90
C ARG A 151 2.51 -20.57 -8.81
N GLU A 152 2.67 -21.32 -9.91
CA GLU A 152 2.31 -22.75 -9.95
C GLU A 152 0.89 -23.04 -9.40
N GLU A 153 -0.06 -22.15 -9.74
CA GLU A 153 -1.46 -22.13 -9.27
C GLU A 153 -1.68 -21.67 -7.82
N GLU A 154 -0.61 -21.52 -7.01
CA GLU A 154 -0.73 -21.00 -5.66
C GLU A 154 -0.82 -19.46 -5.65
N PRO A 155 -1.76 -18.88 -4.89
CA PRO A 155 -1.98 -17.44 -4.89
C PRO A 155 -0.84 -16.68 -4.19
N ILE A 156 -0.34 -15.63 -4.85
CA ILE A 156 0.60 -14.66 -4.26
C ILE A 156 -0.18 -13.43 -3.77
N SER A 157 -0.12 -13.17 -2.46
CA SER A 157 -0.77 -12.00 -1.88
C SER A 157 0.04 -10.74 -2.11
N LEU A 158 -0.46 -9.84 -2.98
CA LEU A 158 0.09 -8.49 -3.18
C LEU A 158 -0.83 -7.43 -2.57
N THR A 159 -0.23 -6.36 -2.01
CA THR A 159 -0.99 -5.15 -1.68
C THR A 159 -1.41 -4.42 -2.97
N PRO A 160 -2.40 -3.51 -2.92
CA PRO A 160 -2.78 -2.72 -4.09
C PRO A 160 -1.61 -1.94 -4.69
N THR A 161 -0.72 -1.40 -3.86
CA THR A 161 0.47 -0.66 -4.29
C THR A 161 1.47 -1.58 -4.99
N GLU A 162 1.76 -2.76 -4.42
CA GLU A 162 2.62 -3.76 -5.06
C GLU A 162 2.06 -4.25 -6.39
N PHE A 163 0.76 -4.53 -6.46
CA PHE A 163 0.13 -4.96 -7.71
C PHE A 163 0.24 -3.89 -8.81
N ARG A 164 0.01 -2.60 -8.47
CA ARG A 164 0.17 -1.49 -9.43
C ARG A 164 1.59 -1.35 -9.91
N LEU A 165 2.56 -1.43 -9.00
CA LEU A 165 3.98 -1.37 -9.34
C LEU A 165 4.37 -2.51 -10.28
N LEU A 166 3.94 -3.73 -9.96
CA LEU A 166 4.15 -4.90 -10.82
C LEU A 166 3.49 -4.69 -12.19
N ARG A 167 2.21 -4.31 -12.23
CA ARG A 167 1.47 -4.03 -13.47
C ARG A 167 2.19 -3.03 -14.35
N PHE A 168 2.65 -1.93 -13.76
CA PHE A 168 3.37 -0.90 -14.52
C PHE A 168 4.66 -1.45 -15.11
N LEU A 169 5.45 -2.19 -14.35
CA LEU A 169 6.70 -2.79 -14.80
C LEU A 169 6.48 -3.82 -15.93
N VAL A 170 5.52 -4.72 -15.78
CA VAL A 170 5.25 -5.77 -16.79
C VAL A 170 4.63 -5.20 -18.07
N SER A 171 3.96 -4.05 -18.00
CA SER A 171 3.45 -3.32 -19.17
C SER A 171 4.58 -2.65 -19.99
N HIS A 172 5.79 -2.57 -19.45
CA HIS A 172 6.96 -2.00 -20.12
C HIS A 172 8.14 -2.99 -20.13
N PRO A 173 7.98 -4.18 -20.73
CA PRO A 173 8.99 -5.23 -20.67
C PRO A 173 10.30 -4.78 -21.32
N ARG A 174 11.43 -5.15 -20.68
CA ARG A 174 12.81 -4.84 -21.12
C ARG A 174 13.18 -3.34 -21.14
N ARG A 175 12.24 -2.45 -20.84
CA ARG A 175 12.49 -1.02 -20.76
C ARG A 175 12.95 -0.65 -19.33
N PRO A 176 14.09 0.07 -19.17
CA PRO A 176 14.44 0.72 -17.92
C PRO A 176 13.41 1.82 -17.60
N VAL A 177 12.86 1.78 -16.40
CA VAL A 177 11.88 2.76 -15.89
C VAL A 177 12.55 3.56 -14.79
N GLN A 178 12.48 4.90 -14.87
CA GLN A 178 13.04 5.78 -13.85
C GLN A 178 12.22 5.71 -12.55
N ARG A 179 12.87 5.95 -11.42
CA ARG A 179 12.17 6.01 -10.12
C ARG A 179 11.09 7.07 -10.10
N SER A 180 11.37 8.26 -10.63
CA SER A 180 10.38 9.34 -10.76
C SER A 180 9.15 8.92 -11.57
N GLU A 181 9.34 8.20 -12.67
CA GLU A 181 8.25 7.67 -13.49
C GLU A 181 7.42 6.63 -12.73
N LEU A 182 8.06 5.79 -11.92
CA LEU A 182 7.36 4.84 -11.05
C LEU A 182 6.56 5.55 -9.95
N ILE A 183 7.14 6.58 -9.31
CA ILE A 183 6.44 7.41 -8.30
C ILE A 183 5.19 8.03 -8.92
N GLU A 184 5.34 8.69 -10.03
CA GLU A 184 4.27 9.38 -10.74
C GLU A 184 3.12 8.42 -11.10
N ASN A 185 3.43 7.26 -11.66
CA ASN A 185 2.42 6.32 -12.13
C ASN A 185 1.80 5.45 -11.03
N VAL A 186 2.56 5.16 -9.96
CA VAL A 186 2.08 4.33 -8.86
C VAL A 186 1.49 5.17 -7.73
N TRP A 187 2.05 6.33 -7.39
CA TRP A 187 1.60 7.21 -6.31
C TRP A 187 0.90 8.50 -6.78
N GLY A 188 1.13 8.97 -8.02
CA GLY A 188 0.52 10.17 -8.62
C GLY A 188 1.33 11.44 -8.38
N TYR A 189 1.00 12.52 -9.13
CA TYR A 189 1.75 13.78 -9.14
C TYR A 189 1.77 14.57 -7.82
N ASP A 190 0.78 14.38 -6.95
CA ASP A 190 0.66 15.13 -5.68
C ASP A 190 1.43 14.50 -4.52
N SER A 191 2.28 13.52 -4.79
CA SER A 191 2.98 12.84 -3.72
C SER A 191 4.33 13.51 -3.42
N ASP A 192 4.38 14.36 -2.41
CA ASP A 192 5.61 14.63 -1.62
C ASP A 192 6.20 13.35 -0.98
N ILE A 193 5.54 12.21 -1.25
CA ILE A 193 5.78 10.88 -0.67
C ILE A 193 6.95 10.16 -1.33
N GLY A 194 7.24 10.49 -2.57
CA GLY A 194 8.19 9.74 -3.38
C GLY A 194 9.64 10.05 -3.08
N THR A 195 10.13 9.66 -1.93
CA THR A 195 11.57 9.44 -1.86
C THR A 195 11.91 8.17 -2.64
N ASP A 196 13.05 8.14 -3.30
CA ASP A 196 13.57 6.95 -3.99
C ASP A 196 13.50 5.68 -3.11
N ARG A 197 13.58 5.85 -1.79
CA ARG A 197 13.49 4.79 -0.78
C ARG A 197 12.12 4.11 -0.73
N THR A 198 11.01 4.83 -0.94
CA THR A 198 9.66 4.23 -0.94
C THR A 198 9.52 3.18 -2.02
N ILE A 199 10.03 3.47 -3.22
CA ILE A 199 10.00 2.52 -4.34
C ILE A 199 10.88 1.31 -4.04
N ASP A 200 12.09 1.55 -3.53
CA ASP A 200 13.07 0.50 -3.28
C ASP A 200 12.52 -0.54 -2.28
N VAL A 201 11.72 -0.10 -1.29
CA VAL A 201 11.03 -0.98 -0.34
C VAL A 201 9.97 -1.84 -1.06
N HIS A 202 9.09 -1.25 -1.86
CA HIS A 202 8.06 -2.02 -2.57
C HIS A 202 8.65 -2.95 -3.65
N ILE A 203 9.75 -2.56 -4.31
CA ILE A 203 10.50 -3.45 -5.19
C ILE A 203 11.09 -4.64 -4.42
N ARG A 204 11.63 -4.39 -3.23
CA ARG A 204 12.14 -5.48 -2.37
C ARG A 204 11.03 -6.46 -2.01
N HIS A 205 9.84 -5.97 -1.62
CA HIS A 205 8.69 -6.82 -1.34
C HIS A 205 8.23 -7.63 -2.55
N LEU A 206 8.16 -6.99 -3.73
CA LEU A 206 7.84 -7.71 -4.95
C LEU A 206 8.85 -8.82 -5.23
N ARG A 207 10.16 -8.55 -5.07
CA ARG A 207 11.19 -9.57 -5.23
C ARG A 207 11.03 -10.71 -4.24
N GLN A 208 10.77 -10.42 -2.96
CA GLN A 208 10.53 -11.45 -1.95
C GLN A 208 9.37 -12.38 -2.30
N LYS A 209 8.37 -11.87 -3.02
CA LYS A 209 7.17 -12.61 -3.41
C LYS A 209 7.28 -13.29 -4.77
N LEU A 210 8.05 -12.71 -5.70
CA LEU A 210 8.07 -13.11 -7.11
C LEU A 210 9.37 -13.76 -7.56
N GLU A 211 10.50 -13.52 -6.90
CA GLU A 211 11.80 -14.09 -7.27
C GLU A 211 12.10 -15.33 -6.44
N ASP A 212 12.85 -16.27 -7.00
CA ASP A 212 13.34 -17.42 -6.25
C ASP A 212 14.49 -17.00 -5.32
N ASP A 213 15.35 -16.09 -5.78
CA ASP A 213 16.38 -15.44 -4.98
C ASP A 213 16.21 -13.90 -5.07
N PRO A 214 15.61 -13.25 -4.06
CA PRO A 214 15.44 -11.80 -4.04
C PRO A 214 16.73 -11.00 -4.10
N ALA A 215 17.87 -11.57 -3.69
CA ALA A 215 19.19 -10.93 -3.74
C ALA A 215 19.78 -10.94 -5.16
N ASN A 216 19.43 -11.96 -5.95
CA ASN A 216 19.83 -12.12 -7.35
C ASN A 216 18.61 -12.21 -8.27
N PRO A 217 17.82 -11.12 -8.40
CA PRO A 217 16.55 -11.14 -9.10
C PRO A 217 16.73 -11.40 -10.60
N GLN A 218 15.81 -12.16 -11.17
CA GLN A 218 15.77 -12.48 -12.60
C GLN A 218 14.74 -11.64 -13.35
N PHE A 219 13.61 -11.31 -12.71
CA PHE A 219 12.50 -10.61 -13.36
C PHE A 219 12.50 -9.11 -13.11
N ILE A 220 12.74 -8.67 -11.87
CA ILE A 220 12.74 -7.25 -11.52
C ILE A 220 14.19 -6.80 -11.29
N LEU A 221 14.83 -6.32 -12.34
CA LEU A 221 16.25 -5.96 -12.33
C LEU A 221 16.46 -4.50 -11.90
N THR A 222 17.54 -4.24 -11.15
CA THR A 222 17.99 -2.87 -10.86
C THR A 222 18.87 -2.36 -12.00
N VAL A 223 18.52 -1.20 -12.55
CA VAL A 223 19.36 -0.46 -13.51
C VAL A 223 20.02 0.71 -12.76
N ARG A 224 21.30 0.54 -12.42
CA ARG A 224 22.05 1.52 -11.60
C ARG A 224 21.97 2.93 -12.19
N GLY A 225 21.69 3.93 -11.35
CA GLY A 225 21.56 5.32 -11.74
C GLY A 225 20.26 5.68 -12.48
N ILE A 226 19.38 4.70 -12.79
CA ILE A 226 18.12 4.93 -13.50
C ILE A 226 16.93 4.51 -12.62
N GLY A 227 16.80 3.22 -12.31
CA GLY A 227 15.65 2.67 -11.61
C GLY A 227 15.53 1.17 -11.80
N TYR A 228 14.42 0.70 -12.35
CA TYR A 228 14.11 -0.73 -12.46
C TYR A 228 13.66 -1.13 -13.85
N LYS A 229 13.83 -2.41 -14.16
CA LYS A 229 13.45 -2.98 -15.44
C LYS A 229 12.82 -4.36 -15.21
N PHE A 230 11.69 -4.62 -15.86
CA PHE A 230 11.13 -5.96 -15.94
C PHE A 230 11.76 -6.76 -17.10
N GLN A 231 12.16 -7.98 -16.80
CA GLN A 231 12.76 -8.93 -17.75
C GLN A 231 11.95 -10.24 -17.66
N PRO A 232 11.04 -10.52 -18.63
CA PRO A 232 10.27 -11.78 -18.64
C PRO A 232 11.13 -12.99 -18.98
#